data_27f07959a25ed032125aa24ad40a353b
#
_entry.id   27f07959a25ed032125aa24ad40a353b
#
_cell.length_a   1.000
_cell.length_b   1.000
_cell.length_c   1.000
_cell.angle_alpha   90.00
_cell.angle_beta   90.00
_cell.angle_gamma   90.00
#
_symmetry.space_group_name_H-M   'P 1'
#
loop_
_entity.id
_entity.type
_entity.pdbx_description
1 polymer ?
#
loop_
_entity_poly.entity_id
_entity_poly.type
_entity_poly.pdbx_seq_one_letter_code
_entity_poly.pdbx_strand_id
1 'polypeptide(L)'
;MKNFTKKIRSKSIIVLLSLLSVFFVLSVTFTMSKYVIEKQVGNITLNLTSVDTLIPGLQLRNTLGTSVTEVVFGKTEDYESEIAGIEPINVDVQKKGKIKLYAKGTKAYILSDRKIYANPDCWHTFYELTELTSVDFSNFDTGMVTNMRGMFRGCTKLTEVKNISSWDTKNVEDMEFLFRDCPSLVSLDLSGWNTAKVKILYGTFYNCVGLTSLDVSGWNTASVKNIGDTFYGCSGLTSLDVSNWNIDKATQMHYIFYNCSSLTSLDVSKWNTAGVADMSGTFFGCSSLTSLNVSSWDTAGVTDMSHMFRNCGSLTSLDVSSWDTSDVANMNNMFLGCGSLTSLDVSSWDTGKVSNMRNLFRDCNKLTAIDVSSWSTESATDMFCMFYGCGNLTALDLSGWNTGNVTDMSHIFLGCGRLVSVYVGSGWNTDNVSSSGKMFEQCKKLKGGKGTSYDSAHTDKAYARIDGGTENPGYFTDIADKP
;
A
#
# COMPACT_ATOMS: atom_id res chain seq x y z
N MET A 1 -68.25 33.03 4.37
CA MET A 1 -67.15 32.81 5.34
C MET A 1 -66.91 31.34 5.72
N LYS A 2 -67.95 30.47 5.81
CA LYS A 2 -67.76 29.05 6.20
C LYS A 2 -66.96 28.17 5.20
N ASN A 3 -66.96 28.47 3.92
CA ASN A 3 -66.22 27.69 2.90
C ASN A 3 -64.75 28.10 2.76
N PHE A 4 -64.36 29.27 3.22
CA PHE A 4 -63.00 29.75 3.14
C PHE A 4 -62.12 29.16 4.26
N THR A 5 -62.68 28.98 5.46
CA THR A 5 -62.02 28.38 6.60
C THR A 5 -61.76 26.88 6.42
N LYS A 6 -62.68 26.18 5.66
CA LYS A 6 -62.49 24.74 5.38
C LYS A 6 -61.34 24.46 4.38
N LYS A 7 -61.12 25.41 3.42
CA LYS A 7 -60.07 25.31 2.39
C LYS A 7 -58.66 25.63 2.95
N ILE A 8 -58.59 26.54 3.93
CA ILE A 8 -57.35 26.87 4.61
C ILE A 8 -56.89 25.74 5.54
N ARG A 9 -57.85 25.12 6.29
CA ARG A 9 -57.52 23.97 7.15
C ARG A 9 -57.05 22.74 6.36
N SER A 10 -57.63 22.48 5.17
CA SER A 10 -57.20 21.36 4.33
C SER A 10 -55.80 21.59 3.72
N LYS A 11 -55.46 22.80 3.28
CA LYS A 11 -54.12 23.11 2.76
C LYS A 11 -53.08 23.11 3.87
N SER A 12 -53.39 23.60 5.06
CA SER A 12 -52.48 23.58 6.20
C SER A 12 -52.25 22.14 6.71
N ILE A 13 -53.22 21.26 6.66
CA ILE A 13 -53.08 19.85 7.01
C ILE A 13 -52.22 19.11 5.95
N ILE A 14 -52.38 19.42 4.65
CA ILE A 14 -51.57 18.83 3.58
C ILE A 14 -50.10 19.29 3.68
N VAL A 15 -49.86 20.57 3.97
CA VAL A 15 -48.50 21.10 4.19
C VAL A 15 -47.91 20.53 5.48
N LEU A 16 -48.68 20.37 6.55
CA LEU A 16 -48.22 19.74 7.80
C LEU A 16 -47.89 18.25 7.60
N LEU A 17 -48.72 17.51 6.82
CA LEU A 17 -48.47 16.10 6.49
C LEU A 17 -47.30 15.95 5.53
N SER A 18 -47.04 16.89 4.60
CA SER A 18 -45.88 16.88 3.75
C SER A 18 -44.61 17.24 4.53
N LEU A 19 -44.64 18.18 5.46
CA LEU A 19 -43.54 18.50 6.38
C LEU A 19 -43.25 17.36 7.36
N LEU A 20 -44.28 16.73 7.90
CA LEU A 20 -44.16 15.52 8.73
C LEU A 20 -43.56 14.35 7.93
N SER A 21 -43.93 14.18 6.65
CA SER A 21 -43.34 13.15 5.79
C SER A 21 -41.87 13.44 5.47
N VAL A 22 -41.48 14.71 5.26
CA VAL A 22 -40.08 15.11 5.07
C VAL A 22 -39.28 14.98 6.37
N PHE A 23 -39.83 15.38 7.51
CA PHE A 23 -39.23 15.14 8.83
C PHE A 23 -39.13 13.65 9.17
N PHE A 24 -40.14 12.85 8.79
CA PHE A 24 -40.12 11.40 8.98
C PHE A 24 -39.09 10.74 8.05
N VAL A 25 -38.93 11.20 6.79
CA VAL A 25 -37.90 10.75 5.87
C VAL A 25 -36.51 11.16 6.38
N LEU A 26 -36.34 12.38 6.89
CA LEU A 26 -35.07 12.83 7.48
C LEU A 26 -34.74 12.13 8.81
N SER A 27 -35.72 11.85 9.67
CA SER A 27 -35.50 11.08 10.90
C SER A 27 -35.30 9.58 10.62
N VAL A 28 -35.93 9.05 9.56
CA VAL A 28 -35.79 7.68 9.10
C VAL A 28 -34.42 7.47 8.42
N THR A 29 -33.87 8.46 7.72
CA THR A 29 -32.50 8.37 7.18
C THR A 29 -31.42 8.34 8.28
N PHE A 30 -31.66 8.91 9.45
CA PHE A 30 -30.75 8.84 10.61
C PHE A 30 -30.90 7.57 11.46
N THR A 31 -32.05 6.84 11.32
CA THR A 31 -32.36 5.62 12.10
C THR A 31 -32.53 4.37 11.23
N MET A 32 -32.37 4.46 9.90
CA MET A 32 -32.61 3.36 8.96
C MET A 32 -31.65 2.16 9.10
N SER A 33 -30.64 2.22 9.95
CA SER A 33 -29.81 1.06 10.28
C SER A 33 -30.53 -0.01 11.14
N LYS A 34 -31.77 0.22 11.54
CA LYS A 34 -32.51 -0.68 12.45
C LYS A 34 -33.81 -1.28 11.91
N TYR A 35 -34.30 -0.83 10.74
CA TYR A 35 -35.68 -1.23 10.30
C TYR A 35 -35.77 -1.50 8.79
N VAL A 36 -36.48 -2.56 8.41
CA VAL A 36 -36.94 -2.82 7.04
C VAL A 36 -38.35 -2.31 6.88
N ILE A 37 -38.66 -1.56 5.80
CA ILE A 37 -39.97 -1.08 5.47
C ILE A 37 -40.58 -2.03 4.43
N GLU A 38 -41.60 -2.82 4.82
CA GLU A 38 -42.39 -3.62 3.88
C GLU A 38 -43.64 -2.82 3.41
N LYS A 39 -43.80 -2.71 2.09
CA LYS A 39 -44.93 -2.01 1.47
C LYS A 39 -45.97 -3.02 0.94
N GLN A 40 -47.20 -3.03 1.49
CA GLN A 40 -48.35 -3.67 0.86
C GLN A 40 -49.22 -2.66 0.10
N VAL A 41 -49.72 -3.08 -1.10
CA VAL A 41 -50.57 -2.25 -1.95
C VAL A 41 -52.00 -2.36 -1.41
N GLY A 42 -52.54 -1.25 -0.83
CA GLY A 42 -53.95 -1.17 -0.39
C GLY A 42 -54.19 -0.55 0.99
N ASN A 43 -53.45 -0.90 1.99
CA ASN A 43 -53.39 -0.18 3.29
C ASN A 43 -51.91 -0.04 3.69
N ILE A 44 -51.45 1.17 3.92
CA ILE A 44 -50.09 1.41 4.41
C ILE A 44 -50.07 1.04 5.89
N THR A 45 -49.75 -0.19 6.21
CA THR A 45 -49.36 -0.57 7.56
C THR A 45 -47.84 -0.50 7.62
N LEU A 46 -47.31 0.55 8.26
CA LEU A 46 -45.88 0.65 8.57
C LEU A 46 -45.56 -0.36 9.69
N ASN A 47 -45.23 -1.59 9.33
CA ASN A 47 -44.67 -2.53 10.28
C ASN A 47 -43.16 -2.21 10.41
N LEU A 48 -42.83 -1.39 11.37
CA LEU A 48 -41.44 -1.15 11.81
C LEU A 48 -40.99 -2.37 12.63
N THR A 49 -40.61 -3.45 11.96
CA THR A 49 -39.97 -4.57 12.65
C THR A 49 -38.48 -4.31 12.76
N SER A 50 -37.95 -4.32 13.97
CA SER A 50 -36.51 -4.29 14.19
C SER A 50 -35.90 -5.53 13.52
N VAL A 51 -34.89 -5.35 12.68
CA VAL A 51 -34.17 -6.47 12.09
C VAL A 51 -33.33 -7.17 13.17
N ASP A 52 -33.27 -8.50 13.09
CA ASP A 52 -32.49 -9.31 14.01
C ASP A 52 -30.99 -9.14 13.65
N THR A 53 -30.28 -8.31 14.40
CA THR A 53 -28.89 -7.91 14.15
C THR A 53 -27.96 -8.73 15.01
N LEU A 54 -26.86 -9.22 14.41
CA LEU A 54 -25.77 -9.92 15.10
C LEU A 54 -25.07 -8.98 16.09
N ILE A 55 -24.55 -9.54 17.18
CA ILE A 55 -23.71 -8.80 18.14
C ILE A 55 -22.47 -8.21 17.42
N PRO A 56 -21.83 -7.15 18.00
CA PRO A 56 -20.62 -6.56 17.41
C PRO A 56 -19.49 -7.57 17.17
N GLY A 57 -18.65 -7.32 16.15
CA GLY A 57 -17.67 -8.27 15.66
C GLY A 57 -16.75 -8.81 16.75
N LEU A 58 -16.12 -7.96 17.55
CA LEU A 58 -15.23 -8.39 18.63
C LEU A 58 -15.94 -9.24 19.69
N GLN A 59 -17.21 -8.92 19.98
CA GLN A 59 -18.00 -9.72 20.91
C GLN A 59 -18.30 -11.12 20.34
N LEU A 60 -18.62 -11.21 19.05
CA LEU A 60 -18.80 -12.49 18.37
C LEU A 60 -17.51 -13.30 18.38
N ARG A 61 -16.38 -12.68 18.07
CA ARG A 61 -15.06 -13.31 18.10
C ARG A 61 -14.76 -13.96 19.47
N ASN A 62 -15.05 -13.24 20.54
CA ASN A 62 -14.82 -13.76 21.89
C ASN A 62 -15.79 -14.92 22.24
N THR A 63 -17.00 -14.92 21.66
CA THR A 63 -17.99 -16.00 21.84
C THR A 63 -17.60 -17.26 21.04
N LEU A 64 -17.01 -17.09 19.84
CA LEU A 64 -16.54 -18.22 19.00
C LEU A 64 -15.41 -19.01 19.65
N GLY A 65 -14.53 -18.33 20.41
CA GLY A 65 -13.31 -18.93 20.98
C GLY A 65 -12.20 -19.10 19.93
N THR A 66 -11.04 -19.62 20.35
CA THR A 66 -9.83 -19.69 19.52
C THR A 66 -9.67 -21.01 18.75
N SER A 67 -10.40 -22.06 19.13
CA SER A 67 -10.29 -23.40 18.52
C SER A 67 -11.22 -23.64 17.34
N VAL A 68 -12.04 -22.63 16.96
CA VAL A 68 -12.99 -22.77 15.86
C VAL A 68 -12.26 -22.92 14.53
N THR A 69 -12.66 -23.94 13.75
CA THR A 69 -12.09 -24.22 12.42
C THR A 69 -13.05 -23.85 11.29
N GLU A 70 -14.33 -23.89 11.53
CA GLU A 70 -15.37 -23.56 10.53
C GLU A 70 -16.49 -22.73 11.17
N VAL A 71 -16.99 -21.73 10.45
CA VAL A 71 -18.16 -20.93 10.85
C VAL A 71 -19.17 -20.92 9.72
N VAL A 72 -20.45 -21.17 10.05
CA VAL A 72 -21.55 -21.17 9.09
C VAL A 72 -22.63 -20.19 9.54
N PHE A 73 -22.98 -19.23 8.68
CA PHE A 73 -24.18 -18.38 8.83
C PHE A 73 -25.28 -18.95 7.95
N GLY A 74 -26.22 -19.67 8.55
CA GLY A 74 -27.25 -20.43 7.82
C GLY A 74 -28.68 -20.20 8.34
N LYS A 75 -29.66 -20.85 7.69
CA LYS A 75 -31.00 -20.96 8.22
C LYS A 75 -31.08 -22.15 9.18
N THR A 76 -31.92 -22.04 10.22
CA THR A 76 -32.09 -23.11 11.22
C THR A 76 -32.55 -24.41 10.57
N GLU A 77 -33.50 -24.33 9.62
CA GLU A 77 -34.08 -25.49 8.91
C GLU A 77 -33.05 -26.31 8.13
N ASP A 78 -31.96 -25.69 7.65
CA ASP A 78 -30.94 -26.37 6.85
C ASP A 78 -29.97 -27.20 7.70
N TYR A 79 -29.95 -27.01 9.03
CA TYR A 79 -28.95 -27.59 9.95
C TYR A 79 -29.55 -28.29 11.18
N GLU A 80 -30.85 -28.60 11.17
CA GLU A 80 -31.56 -29.22 12.33
C GLU A 80 -30.86 -30.49 12.83
N SER A 81 -30.44 -31.37 11.92
CA SER A 81 -29.72 -32.60 12.27
C SER A 81 -28.32 -32.35 12.88
N GLU A 82 -27.70 -31.26 12.47
CA GLU A 82 -26.34 -30.91 12.92
C GLU A 82 -26.35 -30.34 14.35
N ILE A 83 -27.39 -29.63 14.72
CA ILE A 83 -27.53 -28.93 16.00
C ILE A 83 -28.36 -29.66 17.04
N ALA A 84 -28.92 -30.83 16.70
CA ALA A 84 -29.74 -31.62 17.60
C ALA A 84 -29.03 -31.90 18.93
N GLY A 85 -29.69 -31.55 20.05
CA GLY A 85 -29.17 -31.76 21.40
C GLY A 85 -28.06 -30.78 21.83
N ILE A 86 -27.77 -29.74 21.03
CA ILE A 86 -26.79 -28.70 21.39
C ILE A 86 -27.53 -27.48 21.97
N GLU A 87 -27.13 -27.07 23.16
CA GLU A 87 -27.65 -25.84 23.77
C GLU A 87 -27.09 -24.61 23.07
N PRO A 88 -27.92 -23.69 22.56
CA PRO A 88 -27.47 -22.50 21.86
C PRO A 88 -27.08 -21.35 22.75
N ILE A 89 -26.12 -20.55 22.27
CA ILE A 89 -25.80 -19.22 22.82
C ILE A 89 -26.54 -18.16 21.99
N ASN A 90 -27.22 -17.25 22.66
CA ASN A 90 -27.88 -16.13 21.98
C ASN A 90 -26.83 -15.08 21.55
N VAL A 91 -26.81 -14.79 20.24
CA VAL A 91 -25.85 -13.83 19.61
C VAL A 91 -26.56 -12.70 18.86
N ASP A 92 -27.84 -12.42 19.17
CA ASP A 92 -28.51 -11.20 18.70
C ASP A 92 -28.37 -10.03 19.68
N VAL A 93 -28.24 -8.79 19.13
CA VAL A 93 -28.11 -7.55 19.91
C VAL A 93 -29.32 -7.34 20.82
N GLN A 94 -30.53 -7.70 20.35
CA GLN A 94 -31.77 -7.49 21.06
C GLN A 94 -32.03 -8.52 22.16
N LYS A 95 -31.19 -9.56 22.26
CA LYS A 95 -31.29 -10.68 23.21
C LYS A 95 -32.64 -11.42 23.17
N LYS A 96 -33.24 -11.47 21.98
CA LYS A 96 -34.56 -12.14 21.76
C LYS A 96 -34.40 -13.60 21.37
N GLY A 97 -33.20 -14.13 21.23
CA GLY A 97 -32.90 -15.50 20.83
C GLY A 97 -33.25 -15.78 19.35
N LYS A 98 -33.19 -14.75 18.50
CA LYS A 98 -33.49 -14.86 17.07
C LYS A 98 -32.26 -15.28 16.25
N ILE A 99 -31.06 -14.99 16.70
CA ILE A 99 -29.82 -15.48 16.12
C ILE A 99 -29.13 -16.29 17.21
N LYS A 100 -28.83 -17.55 16.92
CA LYS A 100 -28.26 -18.50 17.87
C LYS A 100 -26.98 -19.09 17.35
N LEU A 101 -26.00 -19.21 18.22
CA LEU A 101 -24.74 -19.91 17.95
C LEU A 101 -24.78 -21.30 18.60
N TYR A 102 -24.49 -22.32 17.80
CA TYR A 102 -24.34 -23.71 18.23
C TYR A 102 -22.91 -24.16 17.98
N ALA A 103 -22.22 -24.64 18.99
CA ALA A 103 -20.85 -25.15 18.90
C ALA A 103 -20.85 -26.67 18.85
N LYS A 104 -20.35 -27.28 17.74
CA LYS A 104 -20.21 -28.72 17.56
C LYS A 104 -18.73 -29.05 17.31
N GLY A 105 -18.02 -29.42 18.36
CA GLY A 105 -16.57 -29.59 18.29
C GLY A 105 -15.89 -28.25 17.95
N THR A 106 -15.15 -28.20 16.85
CA THR A 106 -14.50 -26.99 16.35
C THR A 106 -15.33 -26.22 15.33
N LYS A 107 -16.56 -26.65 15.00
CA LYS A 107 -17.44 -26.00 14.06
C LYS A 107 -18.51 -25.17 14.78
N ALA A 108 -18.73 -23.95 14.34
CA ALA A 108 -19.75 -23.03 14.86
C ALA A 108 -20.82 -22.79 13.82
N TYR A 109 -22.08 -22.98 14.21
CA TYR A 109 -23.26 -22.67 13.41
C TYR A 109 -23.95 -21.44 14.00
N ILE A 110 -24.02 -20.35 13.26
CA ILE A 110 -24.75 -19.13 13.60
C ILE A 110 -26.02 -19.14 12.76
N LEU A 111 -27.15 -19.46 13.39
CA LEU A 111 -28.35 -19.76 12.66
C LEU A 111 -29.52 -18.84 13.06
N SER A 112 -30.42 -18.63 12.09
CA SER A 112 -31.68 -17.90 12.27
C SER A 112 -32.70 -18.40 11.26
N ASP A 113 -33.99 -18.39 11.63
CA ASP A 113 -35.12 -18.69 10.72
C ASP A 113 -35.28 -17.59 9.65
N ARG A 114 -34.64 -16.44 9.85
CA ARG A 114 -34.64 -15.27 8.97
C ARG A 114 -33.27 -14.92 8.50
N LYS A 115 -33.17 -13.88 7.65
CA LYS A 115 -31.89 -13.31 7.27
C LYS A 115 -31.15 -12.77 8.49
N ILE A 116 -29.86 -13.10 8.62
CA ILE A 116 -28.97 -12.60 9.67
C ILE A 116 -28.39 -11.30 9.18
N TYR A 117 -28.71 -10.20 9.84
CA TYR A 117 -28.11 -8.90 9.52
C TYR A 117 -26.83 -8.70 10.32
N ALA A 118 -25.74 -8.39 9.61
CA ALA A 118 -24.49 -8.06 10.23
C ALA A 118 -24.59 -6.83 11.14
N ASN A 119 -23.79 -6.76 12.19
CA ASN A 119 -23.63 -5.53 12.94
C ASN A 119 -22.99 -4.46 12.04
N PRO A 120 -23.39 -3.19 12.11
CA PRO A 120 -22.68 -2.10 11.43
C PRO A 120 -21.17 -2.08 11.73
N ASP A 121 -20.77 -2.52 12.91
CA ASP A 121 -19.39 -2.70 13.33
C ASP A 121 -19.00 -4.18 13.33
N CYS A 122 -18.37 -4.63 12.24
CA CYS A 122 -17.78 -5.96 12.07
C CYS A 122 -16.28 -5.99 12.44
N TRP A 123 -15.78 -4.96 13.16
CA TRP A 123 -14.40 -4.89 13.59
C TRP A 123 -13.98 -6.18 14.32
N HIS A 124 -12.92 -6.81 13.82
CA HIS A 124 -12.29 -7.97 14.44
C HIS A 124 -13.21 -9.20 14.64
N THR A 125 -14.23 -9.40 13.80
CA THR A 125 -15.19 -10.52 13.92
C THR A 125 -14.53 -11.90 13.99
N PHE A 126 -13.43 -12.12 13.24
CA PHE A 126 -12.66 -13.37 13.23
C PHE A 126 -11.19 -13.14 13.56
N TYR A 127 -10.86 -12.02 14.17
CA TYR A 127 -9.48 -11.60 14.48
C TYR A 127 -8.70 -12.70 15.22
N GLU A 128 -7.52 -13.06 14.68
CA GLU A 128 -6.63 -14.08 15.24
C GLU A 128 -7.30 -15.43 15.55
N LEU A 129 -8.28 -15.83 14.75
CA LEU A 129 -8.76 -17.20 14.73
C LEU A 129 -7.82 -18.04 13.84
N THR A 130 -6.65 -18.38 14.38
CA THR A 130 -5.56 -19.01 13.62
C THR A 130 -5.92 -20.41 13.13
N GLU A 131 -6.87 -21.08 13.76
CA GLU A 131 -7.36 -22.41 13.36
C GLU A 131 -8.49 -22.36 12.33
N LEU A 132 -9.06 -21.18 12.07
CA LEU A 132 -10.18 -21.00 11.15
C LEU A 132 -9.75 -21.30 9.72
N THR A 133 -10.41 -22.27 9.08
CA THR A 133 -10.14 -22.71 7.71
C THR A 133 -11.19 -22.20 6.71
N SER A 134 -12.46 -22.09 7.15
CA SER A 134 -13.54 -21.61 6.27
C SER A 134 -14.64 -20.86 7.01
N VAL A 135 -15.28 -19.93 6.28
CA VAL A 135 -16.53 -19.26 6.72
C VAL A 135 -17.54 -19.30 5.57
N ASP A 136 -18.78 -19.68 5.88
CA ASP A 136 -19.90 -19.66 4.94
C ASP A 136 -20.91 -18.57 5.33
N PHE A 137 -21.15 -17.61 4.43
CA PHE A 137 -22.05 -16.48 4.61
C PHE A 137 -23.39 -16.64 3.86
N SER A 138 -23.89 -17.85 3.63
CA SER A 138 -25.08 -18.10 2.80
C SER A 138 -26.35 -17.39 3.27
N ASN A 139 -26.52 -17.17 4.58
CA ASN A 139 -27.67 -16.46 5.16
C ASN A 139 -27.30 -15.13 5.83
N PHE A 140 -26.30 -14.41 5.30
CA PHE A 140 -25.77 -13.21 5.93
C PHE A 140 -26.03 -11.96 5.08
N ASP A 141 -26.39 -10.85 5.69
CA ASP A 141 -26.66 -9.56 5.04
C ASP A 141 -25.72 -8.49 5.61
N THR A 142 -24.95 -7.88 4.75
CA THR A 142 -23.93 -6.88 5.11
C THR A 142 -24.35 -5.45 4.80
N GLY A 143 -25.57 -5.22 4.32
CA GLY A 143 -26.03 -3.91 3.84
C GLY A 143 -25.99 -2.77 4.88
N MET A 144 -25.84 -3.08 6.17
CA MET A 144 -25.69 -2.10 7.24
C MET A 144 -24.24 -1.89 7.69
N VAL A 145 -23.29 -2.69 7.20
CA VAL A 145 -21.89 -2.65 7.66
C VAL A 145 -21.21 -1.38 7.18
N THR A 146 -20.55 -0.71 8.12
CA THR A 146 -19.74 0.49 7.85
C THR A 146 -18.26 0.27 8.16
N ASN A 147 -17.95 -0.67 9.08
CA ASN A 147 -16.60 -0.97 9.55
C ASN A 147 -16.31 -2.46 9.42
N MET A 148 -15.33 -2.80 8.56
CA MET A 148 -14.81 -4.17 8.38
C MET A 148 -13.34 -4.29 8.81
N ARG A 149 -12.83 -3.32 9.57
CA ARG A 149 -11.42 -3.28 9.98
C ARG A 149 -10.99 -4.58 10.66
N GLY A 150 -9.94 -5.20 10.13
CA GLY A 150 -9.33 -6.40 10.70
C GLY A 150 -10.27 -7.59 10.86
N MET A 151 -11.38 -7.66 10.12
CA MET A 151 -12.41 -8.70 10.30
C MET A 151 -11.84 -10.11 10.24
N PHE A 152 -10.88 -10.38 9.34
CA PHE A 152 -10.20 -11.67 9.19
C PHE A 152 -8.70 -11.60 9.53
N ARG A 153 -8.24 -10.51 10.13
CA ARG A 153 -6.82 -10.32 10.41
C ARG A 153 -6.27 -11.49 11.25
N GLY A 154 -5.17 -12.10 10.78
CA GLY A 154 -4.49 -13.18 11.50
C GLY A 154 -5.18 -14.54 11.40
N CYS A 155 -6.13 -14.73 10.47
CA CYS A 155 -6.72 -16.04 10.18
C CYS A 155 -5.74 -16.85 9.32
N THR A 156 -4.66 -17.33 9.93
CA THR A 156 -3.50 -17.90 9.21
C THR A 156 -3.81 -19.17 8.42
N LYS A 157 -4.83 -19.94 8.81
CA LYS A 157 -5.27 -21.17 8.11
C LYS A 157 -6.49 -20.95 7.22
N LEU A 158 -7.01 -19.73 7.09
CA LEU A 158 -8.18 -19.44 6.28
C LEU A 158 -7.90 -19.70 4.81
N THR A 159 -8.63 -20.63 4.22
CA THR A 159 -8.51 -21.00 2.80
C THR A 159 -9.73 -20.62 1.99
N GLU A 160 -10.90 -20.46 2.63
CA GLU A 160 -12.15 -20.28 1.92
C GLU A 160 -13.11 -19.33 2.66
N VAL A 161 -13.67 -18.36 1.91
CA VAL A 161 -14.74 -17.46 2.39
C VAL A 161 -15.89 -17.54 1.39
N LYS A 162 -16.87 -18.43 1.67
CA LYS A 162 -18.01 -18.68 0.77
C LYS A 162 -19.00 -17.53 0.79
N ASN A 163 -19.57 -17.26 -0.38
CA ASN A 163 -20.61 -16.25 -0.60
C ASN A 163 -20.19 -14.81 -0.29
N ILE A 164 -18.88 -14.53 -0.25
CA ILE A 164 -18.37 -13.18 -0.01
C ILE A 164 -18.68 -12.20 -1.15
N SER A 165 -18.82 -12.68 -2.40
CA SER A 165 -19.21 -11.85 -3.55
C SER A 165 -20.64 -11.31 -3.45
N SER A 166 -21.51 -11.94 -2.65
CA SER A 166 -22.88 -11.48 -2.42
C SER A 166 -23.00 -10.34 -1.39
N TRP A 167 -21.90 -9.92 -0.78
CA TRP A 167 -21.93 -8.87 0.24
C TRP A 167 -22.34 -7.51 -0.34
N ASP A 168 -23.32 -6.86 0.28
CA ASP A 168 -23.65 -5.46 0.02
C ASP A 168 -22.71 -4.56 0.82
N THR A 169 -21.67 -4.05 0.15
CA THR A 169 -20.62 -3.23 0.77
C THR A 169 -20.79 -1.73 0.56
N LYS A 170 -21.93 -1.30 0.01
CA LYS A 170 -22.20 0.12 -0.35
C LYS A 170 -22.08 1.13 0.81
N ASN A 171 -22.11 0.67 2.06
CA ASN A 171 -22.00 1.52 3.25
C ASN A 171 -20.65 1.39 3.95
N VAL A 172 -19.76 0.50 3.49
CA VAL A 172 -18.47 0.27 4.10
C VAL A 172 -17.55 1.47 3.89
N GLU A 173 -16.98 1.98 4.97
CA GLU A 173 -16.06 3.11 4.98
C GLU A 173 -14.63 2.71 5.35
N ASP A 174 -14.47 1.62 6.12
CA ASP A 174 -13.18 1.17 6.64
C ASP A 174 -12.95 -0.32 6.33
N MET A 175 -11.89 -0.61 5.55
CA MET A 175 -11.39 -1.95 5.22
C MET A 175 -9.94 -2.15 5.70
N GLU A 176 -9.48 -1.32 6.65
CA GLU A 176 -8.11 -1.41 7.18
C GLU A 176 -7.84 -2.82 7.72
N PHE A 177 -6.75 -3.45 7.25
CA PHE A 177 -6.31 -4.78 7.68
C PHE A 177 -7.34 -5.91 7.51
N LEU A 178 -8.33 -5.78 6.63
CA LEU A 178 -9.46 -6.72 6.51
C LEU A 178 -9.02 -8.19 6.43
N PHE A 179 -8.05 -8.51 5.55
CA PHE A 179 -7.47 -9.85 5.38
C PHE A 179 -5.98 -9.90 5.75
N ARG A 180 -5.51 -8.96 6.56
CA ARG A 180 -4.10 -8.93 6.95
C ARG A 180 -3.67 -10.26 7.59
N ASP A 181 -2.49 -10.77 7.18
CA ASP A 181 -1.89 -12.00 7.69
C ASP A 181 -2.81 -13.24 7.50
N CYS A 182 -3.39 -13.38 6.28
CA CYS A 182 -4.13 -14.55 5.83
C CYS A 182 -3.35 -15.29 4.71
N PRO A 183 -2.20 -15.91 5.02
CA PRO A 183 -1.29 -16.46 4.01
C PRO A 183 -1.83 -17.70 3.28
N SER A 184 -2.86 -18.37 3.82
CA SER A 184 -3.45 -19.57 3.21
C SER A 184 -4.56 -19.26 2.20
N LEU A 185 -5.03 -17.98 2.11
CA LEU A 185 -6.00 -17.59 1.09
C LEU A 185 -5.36 -17.66 -0.30
N VAL A 186 -5.99 -18.39 -1.23
CA VAL A 186 -5.51 -18.55 -2.61
C VAL A 186 -6.24 -17.62 -3.57
N SER A 187 -7.53 -17.40 -3.35
CA SER A 187 -8.38 -16.52 -4.15
C SER A 187 -9.53 -15.95 -3.32
N LEU A 188 -10.04 -14.81 -3.74
CA LEU A 188 -11.25 -14.17 -3.20
C LEU A 188 -12.08 -13.63 -4.37
N ASP A 189 -13.39 -13.91 -4.37
CA ASP A 189 -14.32 -13.30 -5.29
C ASP A 189 -14.93 -12.04 -4.67
N LEU A 190 -14.39 -10.88 -5.05
CA LEU A 190 -14.83 -9.58 -4.58
C LEU A 190 -15.56 -8.77 -5.66
N SER A 191 -15.97 -9.42 -6.75
CA SER A 191 -16.55 -8.80 -7.95
C SER A 191 -17.87 -8.04 -7.68
N GLY A 192 -18.62 -8.45 -6.65
CA GLY A 192 -19.87 -7.78 -6.23
C GLY A 192 -19.68 -6.55 -5.33
N TRP A 193 -18.45 -6.22 -4.93
CA TRP A 193 -18.22 -5.19 -3.92
C TRP A 193 -18.35 -3.77 -4.45
N ASN A 194 -19.14 -2.94 -3.76
CA ASN A 194 -19.22 -1.51 -3.99
C ASN A 194 -18.34 -0.76 -2.98
N THR A 195 -17.22 -0.22 -3.45
CA THR A 195 -16.22 0.45 -2.62
C THR A 195 -16.32 1.98 -2.63
N ALA A 196 -17.38 2.56 -3.19
CA ALA A 196 -17.50 4.01 -3.40
C ALA A 196 -17.39 4.88 -2.13
N LYS A 197 -17.72 4.31 -0.95
CA LYS A 197 -17.61 5.01 0.34
C LYS A 197 -16.35 4.68 1.12
N VAL A 198 -15.54 3.75 0.65
CA VAL A 198 -14.32 3.31 1.34
C VAL A 198 -13.32 4.46 1.39
N LYS A 199 -12.83 4.75 2.59
CA LYS A 199 -11.86 5.82 2.87
C LYS A 199 -10.47 5.27 3.17
N ILE A 200 -10.38 4.03 3.66
CA ILE A 200 -9.15 3.40 4.14
C ILE A 200 -9.06 1.99 3.56
N LEU A 201 -7.99 1.75 2.78
CA LEU A 201 -7.59 0.44 2.28
C LEU A 201 -6.26 -0.04 2.89
N TYR A 202 -5.76 0.68 3.90
CA TYR A 202 -4.46 0.42 4.50
C TYR A 202 -4.30 -1.05 4.93
N GLY A 203 -3.32 -1.74 4.35
CA GLY A 203 -3.00 -3.11 4.67
C GLY A 203 -4.13 -4.13 4.46
N THR A 204 -5.12 -3.84 3.60
CA THR A 204 -6.31 -4.71 3.37
C THR A 204 -5.93 -6.16 3.10
N PHE A 205 -4.88 -6.41 2.28
CA PHE A 205 -4.37 -7.74 1.94
C PHE A 205 -2.92 -7.96 2.41
N TYR A 206 -2.50 -7.25 3.44
CA TYR A 206 -1.14 -7.34 3.97
C TYR A 206 -0.74 -8.81 4.28
N ASN A 207 0.41 -9.29 3.74
CA ASN A 207 0.90 -10.66 3.89
C ASN A 207 -0.07 -11.78 3.46
N CYS A 208 -0.94 -11.52 2.49
CA CYS A 208 -1.73 -12.58 1.84
C CYS A 208 -0.86 -13.27 0.78
N VAL A 209 0.20 -13.94 1.21
CA VAL A 209 1.23 -14.52 0.34
C VAL A 209 0.71 -15.63 -0.58
N GLY A 210 -0.39 -16.30 -0.19
CA GLY A 210 -1.02 -17.37 -0.96
C GLY A 210 -1.92 -16.89 -2.10
N LEU A 211 -2.33 -15.61 -2.10
CA LEU A 211 -3.17 -15.07 -3.17
C LEU A 211 -2.41 -15.11 -4.50
N THR A 212 -2.95 -15.87 -5.47
CA THR A 212 -2.37 -15.97 -6.82
C THR A 212 -3.11 -15.10 -7.83
N SER A 213 -4.37 -14.78 -7.55
CA SER A 213 -5.22 -13.88 -8.34
C SER A 213 -6.15 -13.09 -7.41
N LEU A 214 -6.44 -11.85 -7.78
CA LEU A 214 -7.38 -10.98 -7.08
C LEU A 214 -7.94 -9.97 -8.06
N ASP A 215 -9.28 -9.95 -8.24
CA ASP A 215 -9.94 -8.94 -9.07
C ASP A 215 -10.43 -7.77 -8.22
N VAL A 216 -9.77 -6.64 -8.40
CA VAL A 216 -10.12 -5.34 -7.79
C VAL A 216 -10.31 -4.26 -8.88
N SER A 217 -10.40 -4.67 -10.15
CA SER A 217 -10.51 -3.77 -11.31
C SER A 217 -11.78 -2.91 -11.28
N GLY A 218 -12.86 -3.44 -10.68
CA GLY A 218 -14.13 -2.73 -10.50
C GLY A 218 -14.21 -1.83 -9.27
N TRP A 219 -13.16 -1.76 -8.45
CA TRP A 219 -13.22 -0.96 -7.23
C TRP A 219 -13.23 0.55 -7.52
N ASN A 220 -14.17 1.25 -6.92
CA ASN A 220 -14.19 2.71 -6.91
C ASN A 220 -13.39 3.23 -5.72
N THR A 221 -12.21 3.78 -5.99
CA THR A 221 -11.26 4.26 -4.99
C THR A 221 -11.28 5.78 -4.79
N ALA A 222 -12.20 6.51 -5.45
CA ALA A 222 -12.25 7.97 -5.45
C ALA A 222 -12.45 8.63 -4.07
N SER A 223 -12.84 7.86 -3.05
CA SER A 223 -12.98 8.33 -1.66
C SER A 223 -11.80 7.94 -0.78
N VAL A 224 -10.87 7.12 -1.27
CA VAL A 224 -9.79 6.53 -0.48
C VAL A 224 -8.71 7.58 -0.21
N LYS A 225 -8.31 7.68 1.06
CA LYS A 225 -7.26 8.61 1.53
C LYS A 225 -5.95 7.91 1.87
N ASN A 226 -6.02 6.64 2.25
CA ASN A 226 -4.86 5.85 2.60
C ASN A 226 -4.92 4.49 1.88
N ILE A 227 -3.97 4.27 0.95
CA ILE A 227 -3.79 3.03 0.21
C ILE A 227 -2.47 2.33 0.57
N GLY A 228 -1.73 2.85 1.57
CA GLY A 228 -0.48 2.26 2.01
C GLY A 228 -0.64 0.79 2.38
N ASP A 229 0.41 0.01 2.23
CA ASP A 229 0.47 -1.41 2.59
C ASP A 229 -0.64 -2.31 1.99
N THR A 230 -1.51 -1.81 1.10
CA THR A 230 -2.72 -2.55 0.64
C THR A 230 -2.40 -3.96 0.19
N PHE A 231 -1.32 -4.16 -0.58
CA PHE A 231 -0.86 -5.45 -1.10
C PHE A 231 0.52 -5.83 -0.56
N TYR A 232 0.94 -5.26 0.57
CA TYR A 232 2.24 -5.57 1.18
C TYR A 232 2.42 -7.09 1.33
N GLY A 233 3.49 -7.63 0.77
CA GLY A 233 3.83 -9.05 0.92
C GLY A 233 2.93 -10.03 0.15
N CYS A 234 2.08 -9.57 -0.78
CA CYS A 234 1.28 -10.45 -1.65
C CYS A 234 2.15 -11.09 -2.73
N SER A 235 3.15 -11.87 -2.30
CA SER A 235 4.19 -12.43 -3.16
C SER A 235 3.69 -13.47 -4.17
N GLY A 236 2.50 -14.05 -3.95
CA GLY A 236 1.88 -15.01 -4.87
C GLY A 236 1.17 -14.36 -6.07
N LEU A 237 0.81 -13.06 -5.99
CA LEU A 237 0.09 -12.39 -7.08
C LEU A 237 0.96 -12.30 -8.34
N THR A 238 0.47 -12.88 -9.44
CA THR A 238 1.15 -12.83 -10.76
C THR A 238 0.65 -11.70 -11.63
N SER A 239 -0.57 -11.24 -11.41
CA SER A 239 -1.20 -10.10 -12.07
C SER A 239 -2.14 -9.36 -11.10
N LEU A 240 -2.30 -8.07 -11.30
CA LEU A 240 -3.21 -7.22 -10.53
C LEU A 240 -3.63 -6.04 -11.41
N ASP A 241 -4.94 -5.84 -11.59
CA ASP A 241 -5.46 -4.69 -12.33
C ASP A 241 -5.93 -3.58 -11.38
N VAL A 242 -5.15 -2.51 -11.33
CA VAL A 242 -5.43 -1.26 -10.60
C VAL A 242 -5.47 -0.05 -11.54
N SER A 243 -5.54 -0.30 -12.86
CA SER A 243 -5.47 0.74 -13.90
C SER A 243 -6.62 1.76 -13.84
N ASN A 244 -7.75 1.38 -13.23
CA ASN A 244 -8.92 2.24 -13.05
C ASN A 244 -9.02 2.86 -11.64
N TRP A 245 -8.04 2.61 -10.78
CA TRP A 245 -8.06 3.22 -9.45
C TRP A 245 -7.87 4.74 -9.55
N ASN A 246 -8.79 5.47 -8.93
CA ASN A 246 -8.67 6.90 -8.72
C ASN A 246 -8.08 7.14 -7.35
N ILE A 247 -6.87 7.71 -7.31
CA ILE A 247 -6.13 8.00 -6.07
C ILE A 247 -6.01 9.51 -5.78
N ASP A 248 -6.82 10.36 -6.40
CA ASP A 248 -6.77 11.83 -6.25
C ASP A 248 -6.81 12.32 -4.80
N LYS A 249 -7.39 11.53 -3.89
CA LYS A 249 -7.48 11.86 -2.45
C LYS A 249 -6.46 11.15 -1.60
N ALA A 250 -5.65 10.27 -2.18
CA ALA A 250 -4.65 9.55 -1.43
C ALA A 250 -3.51 10.48 -1.01
N THR A 251 -3.15 10.42 0.26
CA THR A 251 -2.00 11.15 0.82
C THR A 251 -0.87 10.22 1.24
N GLN A 252 -1.17 8.92 1.33
CA GLN A 252 -0.23 7.88 1.75
C GLN A 252 -0.35 6.69 0.80
N MET A 253 0.78 6.31 0.17
CA MET A 253 0.87 5.11 -0.66
C MET A 253 2.19 4.33 -0.44
N HIS A 254 2.81 4.54 0.74
CA HIS A 254 4.01 3.79 1.12
C HIS A 254 3.75 2.29 1.12
N TYR A 255 4.75 1.52 0.67
CA TYR A 255 4.78 0.05 0.68
C TYR A 255 3.58 -0.66 0.02
N ILE A 256 2.78 0.02 -0.83
CA ILE A 256 1.53 -0.55 -1.39
C ILE A 256 1.74 -1.90 -2.10
N PHE A 257 2.87 -2.08 -2.83
CA PHE A 257 3.23 -3.32 -3.52
C PHE A 257 4.52 -3.95 -2.98
N TYR A 258 4.88 -3.66 -1.72
CA TYR A 258 6.09 -4.19 -1.10
C TYR A 258 6.13 -5.73 -1.21
N ASN A 259 7.23 -6.27 -1.75
CA ASN A 259 7.41 -7.72 -1.95
C ASN A 259 6.28 -8.43 -2.74
N CYS A 260 5.59 -7.75 -3.65
CA CYS A 260 4.77 -8.40 -4.67
C CYS A 260 5.68 -9.02 -5.74
N SER A 261 6.51 -9.99 -5.31
CA SER A 261 7.66 -10.46 -6.08
C SER A 261 7.32 -11.25 -7.36
N SER A 262 6.09 -11.77 -7.47
CA SER A 262 5.63 -12.51 -8.66
C SER A 262 4.91 -11.63 -9.69
N LEU A 263 4.61 -10.34 -9.38
CA LEU A 263 3.99 -9.42 -10.34
C LEU A 263 4.92 -9.19 -11.53
N THR A 264 4.44 -9.51 -12.74
CA THR A 264 5.20 -9.33 -14.00
C THR A 264 4.89 -8.02 -14.70
N SER A 265 3.70 -7.47 -14.48
CA SER A 265 3.23 -6.20 -15.02
C SER A 265 2.28 -5.50 -14.06
N LEU A 266 2.26 -4.17 -14.10
CA LEU A 266 1.37 -3.34 -13.30
C LEU A 266 1.12 -2.03 -14.04
N ASP A 267 -0.15 -1.64 -14.23
CA ASP A 267 -0.49 -0.36 -14.85
C ASP A 267 -0.95 0.64 -13.77
N VAL A 268 -0.09 1.62 -13.53
CA VAL A 268 -0.30 2.76 -12.62
C VAL A 268 -0.17 4.10 -13.37
N SER A 269 -0.18 4.06 -14.70
CA SER A 269 0.08 5.21 -15.57
C SER A 269 -0.98 6.32 -15.45
N LYS A 270 -2.18 6.00 -14.96
CA LYS A 270 -3.27 6.96 -14.77
C LYS A 270 -3.38 7.51 -13.35
N TRP A 271 -2.49 7.09 -12.45
CA TRP A 271 -2.56 7.53 -11.06
C TRP A 271 -2.17 9.00 -10.94
N ASN A 272 -3.05 9.80 -10.36
CA ASN A 272 -2.75 11.18 -9.98
C ASN A 272 -2.15 11.19 -8.57
N THR A 273 -0.86 11.47 -8.49
CA THR A 273 -0.08 11.39 -7.25
C THR A 273 0.15 12.74 -6.57
N ALA A 274 -0.44 13.83 -7.08
CA ALA A 274 -0.22 15.19 -6.59
C ALA A 274 -0.46 15.39 -5.08
N GLY A 275 -1.32 14.56 -4.46
CA GLY A 275 -1.58 14.63 -3.02
C GLY A 275 -0.67 13.78 -2.15
N VAL A 276 0.24 12.99 -2.75
CA VAL A 276 1.04 11.98 -2.03
C VAL A 276 2.33 12.60 -1.51
N ALA A 277 2.56 12.49 -0.20
CA ALA A 277 3.78 12.98 0.44
C ALA A 277 4.82 11.86 0.72
N ASP A 278 4.36 10.61 0.85
CA ASP A 278 5.20 9.46 1.16
C ASP A 278 4.99 8.35 0.13
N MET A 279 6.03 8.10 -0.68
CA MET A 279 6.11 7.04 -1.69
C MET A 279 7.11 5.94 -1.30
N SER A 280 7.55 5.92 -0.04
CA SER A 280 8.59 5.01 0.41
C SER A 280 8.20 3.54 0.15
N GLY A 281 9.15 2.77 -0.38
CA GLY A 281 9.00 1.34 -0.63
C GLY A 281 7.82 0.91 -1.51
N THR A 282 7.19 1.82 -2.27
CA THR A 282 5.98 1.55 -3.09
C THR A 282 6.12 0.27 -3.91
N PHE A 283 7.25 0.03 -4.57
CA PHE A 283 7.53 -1.15 -5.39
C PHE A 283 8.68 -2.01 -4.84
N PHE A 284 9.06 -1.84 -3.57
CA PHE A 284 10.15 -2.61 -2.99
C PHE A 284 9.96 -4.11 -3.23
N GLY A 285 10.96 -4.77 -3.80
CA GLY A 285 10.94 -6.23 -3.99
C GLY A 285 9.99 -6.75 -5.06
N CYS A 286 9.45 -5.89 -5.94
CA CYS A 286 8.73 -6.31 -7.14
C CYS A 286 9.72 -6.88 -8.17
N SER A 287 10.38 -7.98 -7.81
CA SER A 287 11.57 -8.49 -8.51
C SER A 287 11.29 -9.06 -9.91
N SER A 288 10.04 -9.46 -10.19
CA SER A 288 9.62 -9.97 -11.51
C SER A 288 9.08 -8.89 -12.45
N LEU A 289 8.90 -7.65 -11.96
CA LEU A 289 8.36 -6.55 -12.75
C LEU A 289 9.37 -6.11 -13.81
N THR A 290 8.99 -6.21 -15.10
CA THR A 290 9.91 -5.94 -16.23
C THR A 290 9.82 -4.53 -16.77
N SER A 291 8.67 -3.89 -16.60
CA SER A 291 8.41 -2.51 -17.01
C SER A 291 7.40 -1.85 -16.07
N LEU A 292 7.50 -0.54 -15.91
CA LEU A 292 6.60 0.26 -15.10
C LEU A 292 6.52 1.67 -15.69
N ASN A 293 5.30 2.18 -15.91
CA ASN A 293 5.11 3.54 -16.38
C ASN A 293 4.68 4.46 -15.22
N VAL A 294 5.59 5.32 -14.80
CA VAL A 294 5.43 6.34 -13.76
C VAL A 294 5.75 7.75 -14.26
N SER A 295 5.90 7.92 -15.58
CA SER A 295 6.30 9.19 -16.19
C SER A 295 5.29 10.32 -16.00
N SER A 296 4.00 9.98 -15.76
CA SER A 296 2.94 10.97 -15.51
C SER A 296 2.76 11.34 -14.03
N TRP A 297 3.56 10.75 -13.13
CA TRP A 297 3.39 11.00 -11.70
C TRP A 297 3.82 12.42 -11.32
N ASP A 298 2.96 13.12 -10.60
CA ASP A 298 3.30 14.39 -9.97
C ASP A 298 3.97 14.08 -8.61
N THR A 299 5.23 14.50 -8.49
CA THR A 299 6.05 14.23 -7.31
C THR A 299 6.42 15.48 -6.52
N ALA A 300 5.89 16.65 -6.90
CA ALA A 300 6.27 17.94 -6.30
C ALA A 300 6.07 18.01 -4.77
N GLY A 301 5.07 17.27 -4.23
CA GLY A 301 4.81 17.22 -2.78
C GLY A 301 5.49 16.09 -2.03
N VAL A 302 6.30 15.25 -2.71
CA VAL A 302 6.88 14.05 -2.12
C VAL A 302 8.12 14.40 -1.29
N THR A 303 8.14 13.95 -0.04
CA THR A 303 9.25 14.17 0.89
C THR A 303 10.10 12.92 1.13
N ASP A 304 9.54 11.72 0.96
CA ASP A 304 10.23 10.44 1.12
C ASP A 304 10.01 9.51 -0.09
N MET A 305 11.12 9.20 -0.78
CA MET A 305 11.20 8.23 -1.88
C MET A 305 12.10 7.04 -1.53
N SER A 306 12.42 6.86 -0.24
CA SER A 306 13.32 5.79 0.19
C SER A 306 12.79 4.41 -0.21
N HIS A 307 13.70 3.52 -0.60
CA HIS A 307 13.39 2.14 -0.97
C HIS A 307 12.40 1.94 -2.14
N MET A 308 11.95 2.99 -2.84
CA MET A 308 10.80 2.94 -3.75
C MET A 308 10.88 1.84 -4.80
N PHE A 309 12.04 1.62 -5.42
CA PHE A 309 12.30 0.56 -6.41
C PHE A 309 13.33 -0.46 -5.94
N ARG A 310 13.62 -0.49 -4.63
CA ARG A 310 14.63 -1.41 -4.10
C ARG A 310 14.30 -2.85 -4.49
N ASN A 311 15.30 -3.57 -5.02
CA ASN A 311 15.21 -4.96 -5.48
C ASN A 311 14.18 -5.20 -6.62
N CYS A 312 13.88 -4.19 -7.45
CA CYS A 312 13.18 -4.37 -8.72
C CYS A 312 14.18 -4.90 -9.78
N GLY A 313 14.71 -6.09 -9.54
CA GLY A 313 15.87 -6.63 -10.27
C GLY A 313 15.63 -6.93 -11.74
N SER A 314 14.37 -7.13 -12.18
CA SER A 314 14.01 -7.39 -13.59
C SER A 314 13.65 -6.14 -14.38
N LEU A 315 13.53 -4.97 -13.72
CA LEU A 315 13.15 -3.72 -14.37
C LEU A 315 14.27 -3.25 -15.31
N THR A 316 13.95 -3.15 -16.63
CA THR A 316 14.94 -2.85 -17.64
C THR A 316 15.03 -1.38 -18.01
N SER A 317 13.94 -0.65 -17.82
CA SER A 317 13.82 0.79 -18.05
C SER A 317 12.84 1.41 -17.09
N LEU A 318 13.06 2.68 -16.75
CA LEU A 318 12.18 3.47 -15.91
C LEU A 318 12.33 4.93 -16.32
N ASP A 319 11.21 5.59 -16.63
CA ASP A 319 11.20 7.01 -16.94
C ASP A 319 10.78 7.82 -15.71
N VAL A 320 11.73 8.53 -15.14
CA VAL A 320 11.60 9.43 -13.99
C VAL A 320 12.11 10.84 -14.31
N SER A 321 12.33 11.13 -15.61
CA SER A 321 12.92 12.38 -16.08
C SER A 321 12.06 13.61 -15.81
N SER A 322 10.73 13.42 -15.68
CA SER A 322 9.78 14.50 -15.39
C SER A 322 9.56 14.76 -13.89
N TRP A 323 10.17 13.98 -13.01
CA TRP A 323 9.90 14.08 -11.58
C TRP A 323 10.47 15.35 -10.96
N ASP A 324 9.64 16.06 -10.21
CA ASP A 324 10.07 17.13 -9.32
C ASP A 324 10.50 16.52 -7.99
N THR A 325 11.77 16.69 -7.65
CA THR A 325 12.38 16.15 -6.42
C THR A 325 12.76 17.24 -5.42
N SER A 326 12.32 18.48 -5.65
CA SER A 326 12.74 19.66 -4.88
C SER A 326 12.33 19.63 -3.40
N ASP A 327 11.33 18.83 -3.03
CA ASP A 327 10.89 18.62 -1.64
C ASP A 327 11.41 17.32 -1.02
N VAL A 328 12.09 16.47 -1.80
CA VAL A 328 12.56 15.16 -1.32
C VAL A 328 13.76 15.32 -0.37
N ALA A 329 13.58 14.80 0.85
CA ALA A 329 14.64 14.79 1.88
C ALA A 329 15.37 13.45 1.99
N ASN A 330 14.73 12.34 1.55
CA ASN A 330 15.26 11.00 1.73
C ASN A 330 15.11 10.16 0.45
N MET A 331 16.24 9.72 -0.10
CA MET A 331 16.31 8.84 -1.29
C MET A 331 17.10 7.55 -0.99
N ASN A 332 17.30 7.19 0.29
CA ASN A 332 18.12 6.03 0.61
C ASN A 332 17.57 4.76 -0.02
N ASN A 333 18.46 3.93 -0.56
CA ASN A 333 18.15 2.64 -1.16
C ASN A 333 17.15 2.68 -2.33
N MET A 334 16.84 3.85 -2.92
CA MET A 334 15.74 3.98 -3.89
C MET A 334 15.85 3.02 -5.08
N PHE A 335 17.03 2.85 -5.65
CA PHE A 335 17.30 1.92 -6.76
C PHE A 335 18.22 0.75 -6.37
N LEU A 336 18.40 0.50 -5.07
CA LEU A 336 19.27 -0.59 -4.62
C LEU A 336 18.80 -1.92 -5.25
N GLY A 337 19.70 -2.63 -5.94
CA GLY A 337 19.40 -3.92 -6.54
C GLY A 337 18.58 -3.86 -7.83
N CYS A 338 18.43 -2.70 -8.46
CA CYS A 338 17.85 -2.57 -9.81
C CYS A 338 18.85 -3.02 -10.89
N GLY A 339 19.32 -4.27 -10.76
CA GLY A 339 20.44 -4.79 -11.53
C GLY A 339 20.23 -4.92 -13.03
N SER A 340 18.99 -4.81 -13.53
CA SER A 340 18.68 -4.87 -14.97
C SER A 340 18.50 -3.51 -15.64
N LEU A 341 18.46 -2.41 -14.89
CA LEU A 341 18.36 -1.05 -15.46
C LEU A 341 19.61 -0.75 -16.29
N THR A 342 19.41 -0.41 -17.57
CA THR A 342 20.50 -0.07 -18.49
C THR A 342 20.75 1.42 -18.60
N SER A 343 19.73 2.23 -18.37
CA SER A 343 19.77 3.69 -18.33
C SER A 343 18.76 4.22 -17.34
N LEU A 344 19.04 5.39 -16.78
CA LEU A 344 18.16 6.12 -15.87
C LEU A 344 18.46 7.60 -16.04
N ASP A 345 17.46 8.40 -16.43
CA ASP A 345 17.62 9.86 -16.54
C ASP A 345 17.15 10.53 -15.25
N VAL A 346 18.11 11.07 -14.52
CA VAL A 346 17.95 11.80 -13.27
C VAL A 346 18.62 13.20 -13.35
N SER A 347 18.94 13.63 -14.57
CA SER A 347 19.66 14.88 -14.82
C SER A 347 18.88 16.13 -14.42
N SER A 348 17.53 16.04 -14.41
CA SER A 348 16.64 17.13 -14.01
C SER A 348 16.36 17.22 -12.50
N TRP A 349 16.85 16.24 -11.72
CA TRP A 349 16.49 16.17 -10.30
C TRP A 349 17.13 17.29 -9.47
N ASP A 350 16.30 17.95 -8.66
CA ASP A 350 16.77 18.84 -7.59
C ASP A 350 17.02 18.01 -6.33
N THR A 351 18.28 17.91 -5.93
CA THR A 351 18.70 17.15 -4.75
C THR A 351 19.13 18.03 -3.57
N GLY A 352 18.82 19.33 -3.64
CA GLY A 352 19.30 20.31 -2.65
C GLY A 352 18.83 20.05 -1.22
N LYS A 353 17.70 19.37 -1.02
CA LYS A 353 17.18 18.98 0.30
C LYS A 353 17.52 17.55 0.71
N VAL A 354 18.08 16.74 -0.18
CA VAL A 354 18.35 15.32 0.11
C VAL A 354 19.52 15.19 1.07
N SER A 355 19.25 14.74 2.29
CA SER A 355 20.27 14.52 3.31
C SER A 355 20.83 13.10 3.32
N ASN A 356 20.07 12.12 2.85
CA ASN A 356 20.42 10.70 2.88
C ASN A 356 20.37 10.09 1.47
N MET A 357 21.55 9.81 0.91
CA MET A 357 21.77 9.19 -0.41
C MET A 357 22.36 7.77 -0.30
N ARG A 358 22.28 7.18 0.90
CA ARG A 358 22.84 5.85 1.19
C ARG A 358 22.29 4.79 0.24
N ASN A 359 23.20 4.01 -0.39
CA ASN A 359 22.88 2.92 -1.32
C ASN A 359 21.99 3.32 -2.52
N LEU A 360 21.92 4.59 -2.90
CA LEU A 360 20.93 5.08 -3.88
C LEU A 360 20.92 4.27 -5.18
N PHE A 361 22.10 3.97 -5.76
CA PHE A 361 22.26 3.16 -6.98
C PHE A 361 23.01 1.86 -6.74
N ARG A 362 23.10 1.40 -5.48
CA ARG A 362 23.83 0.20 -5.15
C ARG A 362 23.33 -1.00 -5.94
N ASP A 363 24.27 -1.78 -6.52
CA ASP A 363 24.01 -2.98 -7.32
C ASP A 363 23.17 -2.72 -8.59
N CYS A 364 23.19 -1.50 -9.17
CA CYS A 364 22.69 -1.20 -10.51
C CYS A 364 23.71 -1.70 -11.57
N ASN A 365 23.88 -3.02 -11.63
CA ASN A 365 25.02 -3.65 -12.33
C ASN A 365 25.05 -3.43 -13.83
N LYS A 366 23.90 -3.20 -14.49
CA LYS A 366 23.83 -2.97 -15.95
C LYS A 366 23.86 -1.49 -16.35
N LEU A 367 23.81 -0.57 -15.39
CA LEU A 367 23.85 0.86 -15.66
C LEU A 367 25.21 1.25 -16.25
N THR A 368 25.20 1.80 -17.47
CA THR A 368 26.44 2.13 -18.20
C THR A 368 26.85 3.59 -18.05
N ALA A 369 25.90 4.48 -17.83
CA ALA A 369 26.08 5.91 -17.60
C ALA A 369 24.94 6.43 -16.74
N ILE A 370 25.21 7.49 -16.00
CA ILE A 370 24.22 8.27 -15.25
C ILE A 370 24.72 9.71 -15.16
N ASP A 371 23.81 10.67 -15.41
CA ASP A 371 24.12 12.08 -15.27
C ASP A 371 23.62 12.60 -13.92
N VAL A 372 24.56 12.91 -13.04
CA VAL A 372 24.37 13.49 -11.72
C VAL A 372 25.15 14.79 -11.55
N SER A 373 25.63 15.35 -12.67
CA SER A 373 26.49 16.54 -12.69
C SER A 373 25.81 17.81 -12.18
N SER A 374 24.48 17.90 -12.35
CA SER A 374 23.66 19.03 -11.90
C SER A 374 23.24 18.95 -10.44
N TRP A 375 23.49 17.83 -9.76
CA TRP A 375 23.00 17.59 -8.40
C TRP A 375 23.63 18.52 -7.37
N SER A 376 22.81 19.16 -6.54
CA SER A 376 23.27 19.82 -5.32
C SER A 376 23.37 18.79 -4.19
N THR A 377 24.56 18.70 -3.58
CA THR A 377 24.79 17.76 -2.47
C THR A 377 25.08 18.48 -1.15
N GLU A 378 24.73 19.77 -1.05
CA GLU A 378 25.01 20.59 0.14
C GLU A 378 24.34 20.07 1.41
N SER A 379 23.15 19.45 1.29
CA SER A 379 22.45 18.85 2.42
C SER A 379 22.88 17.42 2.73
N ALA A 380 23.61 16.77 1.83
CA ALA A 380 23.96 15.37 1.96
C ALA A 380 24.96 15.12 3.08
N THR A 381 24.62 14.17 3.97
CA THR A 381 25.48 13.76 5.09
C THR A 381 25.94 12.31 4.97
N ASP A 382 25.20 11.45 4.27
CA ASP A 382 25.48 10.02 4.11
C ASP A 382 25.40 9.61 2.62
N MET A 383 26.55 9.17 2.07
CA MET A 383 26.71 8.64 0.72
C MET A 383 27.25 7.20 0.72
N PHE A 384 27.09 6.49 1.85
CA PHE A 384 27.55 5.10 1.99
C PHE A 384 27.06 4.21 0.85
N CYS A 385 27.99 3.52 0.18
CA CYS A 385 27.67 2.57 -0.89
C CYS A 385 26.87 3.16 -2.07
N MET A 386 26.85 4.46 -2.32
CA MET A 386 25.94 5.09 -3.29
C MET A 386 26.02 4.48 -4.69
N PHE A 387 27.20 4.14 -5.19
CA PHE A 387 27.45 3.47 -6.47
C PHE A 387 28.08 2.08 -6.31
N TYR A 388 27.99 1.50 -5.12
CA TYR A 388 28.54 0.15 -4.87
C TYR A 388 28.02 -0.84 -5.91
N GLY A 389 28.90 -1.62 -6.55
CA GLY A 389 28.53 -2.64 -7.51
C GLY A 389 28.03 -2.14 -8.86
N CYS A 390 28.08 -0.84 -9.16
CA CYS A 390 27.77 -0.32 -10.49
C CYS A 390 28.87 -0.68 -11.49
N GLY A 391 29.07 -1.97 -11.72
CA GLY A 391 30.23 -2.53 -12.40
C GLY A 391 30.38 -2.16 -13.88
N ASN A 392 29.34 -1.62 -14.52
CA ASN A 392 29.35 -1.20 -15.92
C ASN A 392 29.48 0.32 -16.12
N LEU A 393 29.42 1.13 -15.06
CA LEU A 393 29.70 2.57 -15.17
C LEU A 393 31.13 2.79 -15.67
N THR A 394 31.27 3.65 -16.67
CA THR A 394 32.59 3.96 -17.28
C THR A 394 33.15 5.30 -16.84
N ALA A 395 32.31 6.28 -16.58
CA ALA A 395 32.67 7.59 -16.07
C ALA A 395 31.56 8.14 -15.17
N LEU A 396 31.93 9.02 -14.27
CA LEU A 396 31.03 9.81 -13.42
C LEU A 396 31.43 11.27 -13.46
N ASP A 397 30.46 12.16 -13.65
CA ASP A 397 30.63 13.59 -13.51
C ASP A 397 29.97 14.05 -12.19
N LEU A 398 30.80 14.40 -11.22
CA LEU A 398 30.43 14.89 -9.90
C LEU A 398 30.81 16.36 -9.73
N SER A 399 30.95 17.07 -10.85
CA SER A 399 31.52 18.44 -10.85
C SER A 399 30.64 19.47 -10.11
N GLY A 400 29.32 19.25 -10.07
CA GLY A 400 28.40 20.09 -9.31
C GLY A 400 28.34 19.79 -7.81
N TRP A 401 29.01 18.73 -7.35
CA TRP A 401 28.87 18.26 -5.97
C TRP A 401 29.63 19.14 -4.98
N ASN A 402 28.95 19.51 -3.88
CA ASN A 402 29.58 20.06 -2.68
C ASN A 402 29.49 19.01 -1.57
N THR A 403 30.60 18.41 -1.23
CA THR A 403 30.66 17.29 -0.28
C THR A 403 31.07 17.70 1.13
N GLY A 404 31.05 19.01 1.42
CA GLY A 404 31.55 19.56 2.70
C GLY A 404 30.84 19.07 3.94
N ASN A 405 29.57 18.60 3.83
CA ASN A 405 28.78 18.08 4.96
C ASN A 405 28.75 16.55 5.04
N VAL A 406 29.37 15.85 4.08
CA VAL A 406 29.35 14.39 4.04
C VAL A 406 30.31 13.80 5.09
N THR A 407 29.74 12.87 5.91
CA THR A 407 30.49 12.20 6.98
C THR A 407 30.82 10.74 6.66
N ASP A 408 30.03 10.07 5.82
CA ASP A 408 30.27 8.68 5.41
C ASP A 408 30.26 8.54 3.87
N MET A 409 31.42 8.18 3.31
CA MET A 409 31.65 7.83 1.92
C MET A 409 32.17 6.40 1.77
N SER A 410 32.05 5.57 2.83
CA SER A 410 32.59 4.20 2.77
C SER A 410 31.92 3.42 1.63
N HIS A 411 32.75 2.70 0.89
CA HIS A 411 32.31 1.82 -0.20
C HIS A 411 31.60 2.54 -1.38
N ILE A 412 31.68 3.88 -1.48
CA ILE A 412 30.87 4.67 -2.44
C ILE A 412 31.00 4.18 -3.88
N PHE A 413 32.22 3.76 -4.32
CA PHE A 413 32.50 3.24 -5.67
C PHE A 413 32.94 1.77 -5.66
N LEU A 414 32.86 1.07 -4.52
CA LEU A 414 33.32 -0.32 -4.41
C LEU A 414 32.73 -1.16 -5.52
N GLY A 415 33.54 -1.92 -6.26
CA GLY A 415 33.07 -2.79 -7.32
C GLY A 415 32.74 -2.10 -8.64
N CYS A 416 32.97 -0.81 -8.81
CA CYS A 416 32.86 -0.11 -10.09
C CYS A 416 34.04 -0.49 -11.02
N GLY A 417 34.07 -1.79 -11.41
CA GLY A 417 35.26 -2.37 -12.07
C GLY A 417 35.59 -1.83 -13.48
N ARG A 418 34.60 -1.16 -14.13
CA ARG A 418 34.79 -0.50 -15.44
C ARG A 418 34.95 1.02 -15.34
N LEU A 419 34.84 1.61 -14.16
CA LEU A 419 34.97 3.05 -13.95
C LEU A 419 36.42 3.47 -14.31
N VAL A 420 36.53 4.36 -15.29
CA VAL A 420 37.81 4.88 -15.77
C VAL A 420 38.08 6.26 -15.21
N SER A 421 37.06 7.14 -15.20
CA SER A 421 37.24 8.55 -14.83
C SER A 421 36.11 9.00 -13.89
N VAL A 422 36.51 9.81 -12.90
CA VAL A 422 35.61 10.57 -12.05
C VAL A 422 35.98 12.03 -12.14
N TYR A 423 35.08 12.87 -12.64
CA TYR A 423 35.29 14.31 -12.77
C TYR A 423 34.71 15.02 -11.56
N VAL A 424 35.48 15.93 -10.95
CA VAL A 424 35.04 16.71 -9.79
C VAL A 424 35.37 18.20 -9.99
N GLY A 425 34.56 19.04 -9.35
CA GLY A 425 34.75 20.48 -9.28
C GLY A 425 35.34 20.93 -7.94
N SER A 426 35.41 22.25 -7.75
CA SER A 426 35.97 22.88 -6.53
C SER A 426 35.17 22.61 -5.24
N GLY A 427 33.90 22.14 -5.35
CA GLY A 427 33.05 21.78 -4.19
C GLY A 427 33.37 20.43 -3.58
N TRP A 428 34.14 19.58 -4.29
CA TRP A 428 34.50 18.27 -3.77
C TRP A 428 35.60 18.40 -2.68
N ASN A 429 35.32 17.91 -1.49
CA ASN A 429 36.30 17.75 -0.43
C ASN A 429 35.96 16.56 0.47
N THR A 430 36.89 16.12 1.29
CA THR A 430 36.69 14.98 2.22
C THR A 430 37.06 15.35 3.66
N ASP A 431 37.07 16.63 3.99
CA ASP A 431 37.55 17.12 5.30
C ASP A 431 36.69 16.58 6.45
N ASN A 432 35.37 16.59 6.29
CA ASN A 432 34.41 16.09 7.29
C ASN A 432 34.14 14.59 7.19
N VAL A 433 34.72 13.89 6.22
CA VAL A 433 34.52 12.45 6.05
C VAL A 433 35.24 11.68 7.15
N SER A 434 34.48 11.10 8.07
CA SER A 434 34.99 10.26 9.16
C SER A 434 35.08 8.78 8.75
N SER A 435 34.23 8.33 7.83
CA SER A 435 34.16 6.95 7.32
C SER A 435 34.41 6.92 5.82
N SER A 436 35.51 6.27 5.39
CA SER A 436 35.94 6.22 3.97
C SER A 436 36.49 4.85 3.54
N GLY A 437 36.28 3.83 4.35
CA GLY A 437 36.84 2.49 4.06
C GLY A 437 36.40 1.96 2.71
N LYS A 438 37.34 1.44 1.93
CA LYS A 438 37.06 0.73 0.67
C LYS A 438 36.36 1.56 -0.40
N MET A 439 36.48 2.89 -0.39
CA MET A 439 35.84 3.78 -1.38
C MET A 439 36.03 3.30 -2.81
N PHE A 440 37.28 2.90 -3.14
CA PHE A 440 37.69 2.51 -4.49
C PHE A 440 38.00 1.02 -4.64
N GLU A 441 37.75 0.19 -3.62
CA GLU A 441 38.08 -1.24 -3.72
C GLU A 441 37.45 -1.86 -4.98
N GLN A 442 38.25 -2.62 -5.75
CA GLN A 442 37.94 -3.21 -7.04
C GLN A 442 37.68 -2.24 -8.21
N CYS A 443 37.96 -0.95 -8.09
CA CYS A 443 37.90 0.01 -9.20
C CYS A 443 39.16 -0.09 -10.12
N LYS A 444 39.46 -1.29 -10.62
CA LYS A 444 40.74 -1.65 -11.26
C LYS A 444 41.09 -0.85 -12.50
N LYS A 445 40.16 -0.14 -13.13
CA LYS A 445 40.39 0.71 -14.32
C LYS A 445 40.49 2.18 -14.01
N LEU A 446 40.20 2.57 -12.74
CA LEU A 446 40.17 3.97 -12.34
C LEU A 446 41.54 4.61 -12.51
N LYS A 447 41.53 5.80 -13.10
CA LYS A 447 42.76 6.58 -13.39
C LYS A 447 42.51 8.07 -13.19
N GLY A 448 43.33 8.71 -12.43
CA GLY A 448 43.33 10.16 -12.25
C GLY A 448 43.76 10.92 -13.49
N GLY A 449 43.43 12.22 -13.57
CA GLY A 449 43.63 13.06 -14.74
C GLY A 449 45.10 13.22 -15.17
N LYS A 450 46.06 13.10 -14.23
CA LYS A 450 47.51 13.16 -14.52
C LYS A 450 48.18 11.78 -14.55
N GLY A 451 47.39 10.71 -14.58
CA GLY A 451 47.85 9.37 -14.84
C GLY A 451 47.99 8.46 -13.63
N THR A 452 47.63 8.90 -12.42
CA THR A 452 47.62 8.06 -11.22
C THR A 452 46.69 6.88 -11.42
N SER A 453 47.21 5.67 -11.50
CA SER A 453 46.43 4.44 -11.69
C SER A 453 45.98 3.89 -10.35
N TYR A 454 44.86 3.14 -10.37
CA TYR A 454 44.33 2.42 -9.20
C TYR A 454 45.41 1.55 -8.54
N ASP A 455 45.48 1.66 -7.20
CA ASP A 455 46.31 0.81 -6.35
C ASP A 455 45.45 0.26 -5.20
N SER A 456 45.48 -1.06 -5.02
CA SER A 456 44.69 -1.75 -3.97
C SER A 456 45.11 -1.39 -2.54
N ALA A 457 46.33 -0.81 -2.36
CA ALA A 457 46.79 -0.28 -1.06
C ALA A 457 46.14 1.08 -0.70
N HIS A 458 45.55 1.75 -1.68
CA HIS A 458 45.04 3.12 -1.56
C HIS A 458 43.60 3.20 -1.98
N THR A 459 42.68 2.68 -1.14
CA THR A 459 41.26 2.57 -1.45
C THR A 459 40.35 3.46 -0.62
N ASP A 460 40.87 4.36 0.18
CA ASP A 460 40.15 5.27 1.06
C ASP A 460 40.17 6.74 0.55
N LYS A 461 39.71 7.67 1.40
CA LYS A 461 39.65 9.11 1.08
C LYS A 461 40.98 9.76 0.76
N ALA A 462 42.09 9.15 1.12
CA ALA A 462 43.41 9.72 0.86
C ALA A 462 43.70 9.93 -0.64
N TYR A 463 43.03 9.12 -1.52
CA TYR A 463 43.14 9.27 -2.97
C TYR A 463 41.86 9.85 -3.60
N ALA A 464 40.83 10.25 -2.82
CA ALA A 464 39.61 10.87 -3.29
C ALA A 464 39.79 12.37 -3.55
N ARG A 465 40.75 12.73 -4.37
CA ARG A 465 41.09 14.11 -4.74
C ARG A 465 41.51 14.21 -6.19
N ILE A 466 41.57 15.44 -6.70
CA ILE A 466 42.13 15.74 -8.03
C ILE A 466 43.55 15.26 -8.08
N ASP A 467 43.87 14.55 -9.16
CA ASP A 467 45.20 14.00 -9.40
C ASP A 467 46.23 15.09 -9.64
N GLY A 468 47.18 15.25 -8.72
CA GLY A 468 48.34 16.15 -8.82
C GLY A 468 49.58 15.49 -9.45
N GLY A 469 49.48 14.26 -9.96
CA GLY A 469 50.57 13.46 -10.46
C GLY A 469 51.37 12.83 -9.34
N THR A 470 52.67 12.61 -9.56
CA THR A 470 53.56 11.90 -8.62
C THR A 470 53.72 12.57 -7.26
N GLU A 471 53.58 13.90 -7.21
CA GLU A 471 53.78 14.66 -5.96
C GLU A 471 52.52 14.67 -5.10
N ASN A 472 51.33 14.59 -5.72
CA ASN A 472 50.06 14.59 -5.03
C ASN A 472 49.05 13.66 -5.74
N PRO A 473 49.27 12.33 -5.68
CA PRO A 473 48.48 11.37 -6.42
C PRO A 473 47.00 11.35 -5.95
N GLY A 474 46.07 11.22 -6.91
CA GLY A 474 44.64 11.15 -6.66
C GLY A 474 43.95 10.44 -7.82
N TYR A 475 42.72 9.98 -7.60
CA TYR A 475 41.98 9.21 -8.61
C TYR A 475 40.99 10.06 -9.42
N PHE A 476 40.88 11.36 -9.15
CA PHE A 476 39.93 12.21 -9.83
C PHE A 476 40.58 13.13 -10.86
N THR A 477 39.80 13.49 -11.85
CA THR A 477 40.14 14.45 -12.88
C THR A 477 39.44 15.76 -12.58
N ASP A 478 40.17 16.89 -12.70
CA ASP A 478 39.54 18.21 -12.64
C ASP A 478 38.52 18.35 -13.77
N ILE A 479 37.35 18.91 -13.50
CA ILE A 479 36.34 19.17 -14.53
C ILE A 479 36.87 20.01 -15.68
N ALA A 480 37.80 20.91 -15.41
CA ALA A 480 38.48 21.74 -16.42
C ALA A 480 39.26 20.90 -17.45
N ASP A 481 39.68 19.70 -17.08
CA ASP A 481 40.44 18.76 -17.93
C ASP A 481 39.51 17.69 -18.57
N LYS A 482 38.18 17.80 -18.44
CA LYS A 482 37.25 16.90 -19.07
C LYS A 482 37.27 17.08 -20.59
N PRO A 483 37.46 15.99 -21.38
CA PRO A 483 37.56 16.07 -22.85
C PRO A 483 36.27 16.50 -23.54
#